data_528ca6c411c7793fb7e7d0fade68f909
#
_entry.id   528ca6c411c7793fb7e7d0fade68f909
#
_cell.length_a   1.000
_cell.length_b   1.000
_cell.length_c   1.000
_cell.angle_alpha   90.00
_cell.angle_beta   90.00
_cell.angle_gamma   90.00
#
_symmetry.space_group_name_H-M   'P 1'
#
loop_
_entity.id
_entity.type
_entity.pdbx_description
1 polymer ?
#
loop_
_entity_poly.entity_id
_entity_poly.type
_entity_poly.pdbx_seq_one_letter_code
_entity_poly.pdbx_strand_id
1 'polypeptide(L)'
;MSQAFNFSAGPAMIFPEVLHKAQSELTNWLDQGVSVMEVSHRGKYFMELITQAEKDLRNIYHIPDNYRVLFLQGGARGQFAAIPMNLIGKKGKALYLNSGHWSATAAKEARNFGEIDEITIVENGDKTRITQLDFSDIAEQYDYVHYCPNETISGVEIFDIPKVGDAVLVADMSSNILSRQIDISKFGVIYAGAQKNLGPAGITLVIIRDDLIGHARKDTPSIWNYAVQRDADSMINTPPTFAWYLCSLVFKHIQSIGGLDIIAKRNTLKAQTLYNYIDSSKLYRNVVAKENRSTMNVTFITGNAELDAKFVAESTAAGLQALKGHKVLGGMRASIYNAMPLEGVEALIKFMKKFEAENS
;
A
#
# COMPACT_ATOMS: atom_id res chain seq x y z
N MET A 1 26.91 5.25 -13.87
CA MET A 1 25.59 5.05 -14.52
C MET A 1 24.61 5.96 -13.80
N SER A 2 23.82 6.79 -14.51
CA SER A 2 22.76 7.57 -13.89
C SER A 2 21.73 6.61 -13.29
N GLN A 3 21.28 6.89 -12.08
CA GLN A 3 20.23 6.10 -11.41
C GLN A 3 18.94 6.20 -12.22
N ALA A 4 18.35 5.05 -12.57
CA ALA A 4 17.04 5.03 -13.22
C ALA A 4 15.94 5.34 -12.21
N PHE A 5 14.88 6.03 -12.64
CA PHE A 5 13.69 6.25 -11.82
C PHE A 5 12.67 5.12 -12.05
N ASN A 6 12.35 4.40 -10.99
CA ASN A 6 11.43 3.25 -11.05
C ASN A 6 10.00 3.67 -10.64
N PHE A 7 9.10 3.74 -11.63
CA PHE A 7 7.67 4.05 -11.44
C PHE A 7 6.79 2.80 -11.28
N SER A 8 7.39 1.65 -10.91
CA SER A 8 6.64 0.41 -10.71
C SER A 8 5.58 0.54 -9.62
N ALA A 9 4.43 -0.06 -9.85
CA ALA A 9 3.34 -0.12 -8.87
C ALA A 9 3.57 -1.09 -7.71
N GLY A 10 4.64 -1.87 -7.79
CA GLY A 10 5.07 -2.84 -6.77
C GLY A 10 5.61 -4.13 -7.41
N PRO A 11 6.83 -4.57 -7.02
CA PRO A 11 7.73 -3.90 -6.07
C PRO A 11 8.13 -2.50 -6.53
N ALA A 12 8.09 -1.55 -5.59
CA ALA A 12 8.32 -0.13 -5.86
C ALA A 12 9.76 0.29 -5.54
N MET A 13 10.07 1.55 -5.84
CA MET A 13 11.33 2.18 -5.44
C MET A 13 11.46 2.18 -3.91
N ILE A 14 12.65 1.91 -3.41
CA ILE A 14 13.02 2.03 -1.99
C ILE A 14 13.90 3.28 -1.86
N PHE A 15 13.84 3.95 -0.70
CA PHE A 15 14.69 5.11 -0.42
C PHE A 15 16.17 4.79 -0.64
N PRO A 16 16.91 5.59 -1.42
CA PRO A 16 18.34 5.34 -1.68
C PRO A 16 19.16 5.22 -0.40
N GLU A 17 18.85 6.02 0.62
CA GLU A 17 19.51 6.00 1.92
C GLU A 17 19.33 4.65 2.64
N VAL A 18 18.14 4.08 2.54
CA VAL A 18 17.84 2.73 3.08
C VAL A 18 18.65 1.67 2.35
N LEU A 19 18.71 1.74 1.02
CA LEU A 19 19.49 0.79 0.21
C LEU A 19 20.99 0.92 0.48
N HIS A 20 21.54 2.14 0.59
CA HIS A 20 22.95 2.36 0.93
C HIS A 20 23.29 1.81 2.31
N LYS A 21 22.42 2.03 3.31
CA LYS A 21 22.60 1.46 4.65
C LYS A 21 22.60 -0.06 4.61
N ALA A 22 21.63 -0.66 3.93
CA ALA A 22 21.55 -2.11 3.78
C ALA A 22 22.76 -2.69 3.04
N GLN A 23 23.25 -2.01 2.00
CA GLN A 23 24.47 -2.39 1.28
C GLN A 23 25.68 -2.38 2.19
N SER A 24 25.84 -1.36 3.04
CA SER A 24 26.98 -1.24 3.96
C SER A 24 26.99 -2.32 5.06
N GLU A 25 25.82 -2.87 5.40
CA GLU A 25 25.65 -3.90 6.42
C GLU A 25 25.44 -5.31 5.86
N LEU A 26 25.41 -5.47 4.54
CA LEU A 26 24.96 -6.71 3.89
C LEU A 26 25.74 -7.95 4.33
N THR A 27 27.04 -7.84 4.53
CA THR A 27 27.94 -8.96 4.92
C THR A 27 28.41 -8.88 6.36
N ASN A 28 28.14 -7.76 7.05
CA ASN A 28 28.62 -7.54 8.43
C ASN A 28 27.61 -6.69 9.21
N TRP A 29 26.44 -7.26 9.51
CA TRP A 29 25.38 -6.57 10.25
C TRP A 29 25.76 -6.41 11.73
N LEU A 30 25.74 -5.17 12.23
CA LEU A 30 26.08 -4.81 13.60
C LEU A 30 27.46 -5.34 14.04
N ASP A 31 28.43 -5.39 13.13
CA ASP A 31 29.77 -5.89 13.36
C ASP A 31 29.86 -7.34 13.87
N GLN A 32 28.83 -8.17 13.53
CA GLN A 32 28.77 -9.58 13.89
C GLN A 32 29.57 -10.50 12.97
N GLY A 33 30.13 -9.98 11.85
CA GLY A 33 30.79 -10.79 10.82
C GLY A 33 29.86 -11.66 9.97
N VAL A 34 28.54 -11.46 10.09
CA VAL A 34 27.50 -12.18 9.34
C VAL A 34 26.42 -11.21 8.86
N SER A 35 25.67 -11.61 7.84
CA SER A 35 24.50 -10.87 7.33
C SER A 35 23.30 -11.01 8.27
N VAL A 36 22.39 -10.01 8.26
CA VAL A 36 21.07 -10.15 8.88
C VAL A 36 20.28 -11.35 8.32
N MET A 37 20.58 -11.80 7.10
CA MET A 37 19.96 -12.98 6.50
C MET A 37 20.42 -14.31 7.13
N GLU A 38 21.56 -14.32 7.82
CA GLU A 38 22.19 -15.51 8.40
C GLU A 38 21.97 -15.62 9.90
N VAL A 39 21.48 -14.54 10.56
CA VAL A 39 21.26 -14.57 12.01
C VAL A 39 19.97 -15.32 12.37
N SER A 40 19.98 -15.98 13.53
CA SER A 40 18.76 -16.58 14.06
C SER A 40 17.70 -15.51 14.32
N HIS A 41 16.49 -15.70 13.78
CA HIS A 41 15.36 -14.81 14.05
C HIS A 41 14.93 -14.80 15.54
N ARG A 42 15.39 -15.75 16.34
CA ARG A 42 15.18 -15.81 17.79
C ARG A 42 16.41 -15.32 18.57
N GLY A 43 17.46 -14.92 17.88
CA GLY A 43 18.66 -14.35 18.47
C GLY A 43 18.43 -12.93 19.01
N LYS A 44 19.19 -12.55 20.03
CA LYS A 44 19.08 -11.27 20.74
C LYS A 44 18.99 -10.07 19.78
N TYR A 45 19.90 -9.96 18.84
CA TYR A 45 19.99 -8.80 17.95
C TYR A 45 18.80 -8.68 17.00
N PHE A 46 18.28 -9.83 16.50
CA PHE A 46 17.09 -9.80 15.66
C PHE A 46 15.83 -9.47 16.47
N MET A 47 15.72 -9.98 17.69
CA MET A 47 14.61 -9.63 18.60
C MET A 47 14.62 -8.14 18.96
N GLU A 48 15.79 -7.55 19.19
CA GLU A 48 15.94 -6.10 19.40
C GLU A 48 15.53 -5.31 18.14
N LEU A 49 15.90 -5.78 16.95
CA LEU A 49 15.51 -5.16 15.69
C LEU A 49 13.98 -5.09 15.54
N ILE A 50 13.29 -6.21 15.73
CA ILE A 50 11.84 -6.27 15.52
C ILE A 50 11.06 -5.50 16.57
N THR A 51 11.51 -5.55 17.82
CA THR A 51 10.94 -4.75 18.90
C THR A 51 11.06 -3.26 18.62
N GLN A 52 12.24 -2.82 18.13
CA GLN A 52 12.43 -1.43 17.76
C GLN A 52 11.61 -1.05 16.50
N ALA A 53 11.50 -1.93 15.51
CA ALA A 53 10.69 -1.68 14.32
C ALA A 53 9.20 -1.49 14.65
N GLU A 54 8.63 -2.31 15.55
CA GLU A 54 7.28 -2.12 16.03
C GLU A 54 7.12 -0.79 16.76
N LYS A 55 8.04 -0.46 17.66
CA LYS A 55 8.04 0.81 18.41
C LYS A 55 8.11 2.02 17.47
N ASP A 56 8.97 1.95 16.45
CA ASP A 56 9.10 3.00 15.45
C ASP A 56 7.79 3.20 14.67
N LEU A 57 7.16 2.12 14.24
CA LEU A 57 5.86 2.20 13.54
C LEU A 57 4.75 2.73 14.44
N ARG A 58 4.70 2.30 15.72
CA ARG A 58 3.76 2.83 16.70
C ARG A 58 3.93 4.34 16.90
N ASN A 59 5.16 4.81 16.98
CA ASN A 59 5.47 6.24 17.10
C ASN A 59 5.07 7.02 15.84
N ILE A 60 5.31 6.47 14.65
CA ILE A 60 4.98 7.10 13.36
C ILE A 60 3.46 7.36 13.25
N TYR A 61 2.64 6.39 13.66
CA TYR A 61 1.19 6.46 13.51
C TYR A 61 0.43 6.78 14.80
N HIS A 62 1.13 6.91 15.94
CA HIS A 62 0.49 7.02 17.27
C HIS A 62 -0.50 5.86 17.51
N ILE A 63 -0.06 4.63 17.23
CA ILE A 63 -0.92 3.43 17.36
C ILE A 63 -1.30 3.24 18.81
N PRO A 64 -2.61 3.18 19.17
CA PRO A 64 -3.04 2.97 20.53
C PRO A 64 -2.59 1.63 21.12
N ASP A 65 -2.45 1.54 22.44
CA ASP A 65 -1.95 0.34 23.14
C ASP A 65 -2.87 -0.88 22.99
N ASN A 66 -4.16 -0.65 22.74
CA ASN A 66 -5.15 -1.70 22.48
C ASN A 66 -5.14 -2.24 21.04
N TYR A 67 -4.06 -2.00 20.30
CA TYR A 67 -3.82 -2.59 18.97
C TYR A 67 -2.58 -3.47 18.98
N ARG A 68 -2.63 -4.56 18.24
CA ARG A 68 -1.46 -5.38 17.90
C ARG A 68 -0.93 -5.04 16.53
N VAL A 69 0.38 -5.05 16.43
CA VAL A 69 1.11 -4.89 15.17
C VAL A 69 1.72 -6.23 14.81
N LEU A 70 1.31 -6.81 13.70
CA LEU A 70 1.80 -8.10 13.23
C LEU A 70 2.55 -7.92 11.92
N PHE A 71 3.70 -8.58 11.81
CA PHE A 71 4.54 -8.59 10.61
C PHE A 71 4.48 -9.98 9.97
N LEU A 72 3.47 -10.18 9.15
CA LEU A 72 3.11 -11.47 8.58
C LEU A 72 3.75 -11.69 7.20
N GLN A 73 3.37 -12.77 6.53
CA GLN A 73 3.79 -13.16 5.19
C GLN A 73 2.56 -13.30 4.29
N GLY A 74 2.76 -13.56 2.99
CA GLY A 74 1.66 -13.83 2.04
C GLY A 74 1.11 -12.61 1.30
N GLY A 75 1.57 -11.39 1.64
CA GLY A 75 1.10 -10.15 1.02
C GLY A 75 -0.37 -9.83 1.33
N ALA A 76 -0.91 -8.80 0.69
CA ALA A 76 -2.32 -8.45 0.83
C ALA A 76 -3.25 -9.59 0.40
N ARG A 77 -2.84 -10.42 -0.57
CA ARG A 77 -3.64 -11.59 -0.98
C ARG A 77 -3.82 -12.61 0.15
N GLY A 78 -2.79 -12.83 0.95
CA GLY A 78 -2.93 -13.63 2.17
C GLY A 78 -3.96 -13.05 3.13
N GLN A 79 -4.04 -11.73 3.21
CA GLN A 79 -5.03 -11.05 4.06
C GLN A 79 -6.44 -11.07 3.49
N PHE A 80 -6.62 -11.16 2.17
CA PHE A 80 -7.95 -11.36 1.58
C PHE A 80 -8.64 -12.63 2.09
N ALA A 81 -7.85 -13.67 2.40
CA ALA A 81 -8.32 -14.89 3.04
C ALA A 81 -8.31 -14.80 4.59
N ALA A 82 -7.22 -14.28 5.18
CA ALA A 82 -7.06 -14.25 6.64
C ALA A 82 -8.13 -13.36 7.32
N ILE A 83 -8.48 -12.20 6.75
CA ILE A 83 -9.51 -11.30 7.31
C ILE A 83 -10.84 -12.02 7.52
N PRO A 84 -11.49 -12.60 6.50
CA PRO A 84 -12.75 -13.30 6.70
C PRO A 84 -12.62 -14.54 7.62
N MET A 85 -11.49 -15.26 7.59
CA MET A 85 -11.25 -16.39 8.49
C MET A 85 -11.20 -15.98 9.97
N ASN A 86 -10.74 -14.77 10.29
CA ASN A 86 -10.61 -14.27 11.66
C ASN A 86 -11.80 -13.44 12.11
N LEU A 87 -12.51 -12.75 11.21
CA LEU A 87 -13.50 -11.73 11.56
C LEU A 87 -14.94 -12.09 11.24
N ILE A 88 -15.23 -12.99 10.28
CA ILE A 88 -16.60 -13.45 10.05
C ILE A 88 -17.01 -14.29 11.25
N GLY A 89 -17.97 -13.76 12.02
CA GLY A 89 -18.37 -14.29 13.31
C GLY A 89 -19.87 -14.54 13.40
N LYS A 90 -20.54 -13.89 14.35
CA LYS A 90 -21.93 -14.15 14.69
C LYS A 90 -22.94 -13.76 13.60
N LYS A 91 -22.64 -12.72 12.83
CA LYS A 91 -23.53 -12.25 11.76
C LYS A 91 -23.35 -13.08 10.47
N GLY A 92 -22.22 -13.76 10.33
CA GLY A 92 -21.90 -14.66 9.23
C GLY A 92 -21.62 -13.97 7.90
N LYS A 93 -21.62 -12.63 7.87
CA LYS A 93 -21.48 -11.85 6.65
C LYS A 93 -20.66 -10.57 6.81
N ALA A 94 -20.07 -10.11 5.70
CA ALA A 94 -19.30 -8.88 5.64
C ALA A 94 -19.71 -8.03 4.43
N LEU A 95 -19.51 -6.70 4.53
CA LEU A 95 -19.73 -5.75 3.46
C LEU A 95 -18.39 -5.32 2.85
N TYR A 96 -18.30 -5.36 1.51
CA TYR A 96 -17.17 -4.86 0.76
C TYR A 96 -17.55 -3.65 -0.09
N LEU A 97 -16.86 -2.54 0.13
CA LEU A 97 -17.02 -1.32 -0.66
C LEU A 97 -16.12 -1.41 -1.89
N ASN A 98 -16.73 -1.65 -3.06
CA ASN A 98 -16.00 -1.82 -4.31
C ASN A 98 -15.68 -0.46 -4.94
N SER A 99 -14.41 -0.06 -4.86
CA SER A 99 -13.84 1.13 -5.51
C SER A 99 -13.00 0.79 -6.74
N GLY A 100 -12.79 -0.51 -7.05
CA GLY A 100 -11.99 -0.93 -8.19
C GLY A 100 -11.54 -2.39 -8.13
N HIS A 101 -10.38 -2.65 -8.75
CA HIS A 101 -9.89 -4.03 -8.94
C HIS A 101 -9.53 -4.73 -7.63
N TRP A 102 -8.85 -4.03 -6.72
CA TRP A 102 -8.35 -4.69 -5.51
C TRP A 102 -9.46 -4.93 -4.50
N SER A 103 -10.35 -3.99 -4.31
CA SER A 103 -11.54 -4.18 -3.46
C SER A 103 -12.43 -5.32 -3.97
N ALA A 104 -12.71 -5.38 -5.28
CA ALA A 104 -13.45 -6.49 -5.89
C ALA A 104 -12.72 -7.84 -5.76
N THR A 105 -11.38 -7.85 -5.88
CA THR A 105 -10.59 -9.08 -5.71
C THR A 105 -10.63 -9.57 -4.27
N ALA A 106 -10.57 -8.66 -3.30
CA ALA A 106 -10.70 -9.00 -1.88
C ALA A 106 -12.10 -9.58 -1.57
N ALA A 107 -13.17 -8.95 -2.08
CA ALA A 107 -14.53 -9.47 -1.94
C ALA A 107 -14.68 -10.87 -2.54
N LYS A 108 -14.12 -11.08 -3.74
CA LYS A 108 -14.14 -12.39 -4.40
C LYS A 108 -13.49 -13.48 -3.57
N GLU A 109 -12.33 -13.21 -2.97
CA GLU A 109 -11.64 -14.18 -2.12
C GLU A 109 -12.44 -14.46 -0.84
N ALA A 110 -12.98 -13.42 -0.21
CA ALA A 110 -13.73 -13.53 1.03
C ALA A 110 -14.99 -14.40 0.91
N ARG A 111 -15.60 -14.49 -0.28
CA ARG A 111 -16.76 -15.37 -0.54
C ARG A 111 -16.48 -16.85 -0.30
N ASN A 112 -15.22 -17.27 -0.25
CA ASN A 112 -14.88 -18.64 0.13
C ASN A 112 -15.11 -18.92 1.64
N PHE A 113 -15.29 -17.87 2.45
CA PHE A 113 -15.29 -17.96 3.91
C PHE A 113 -16.59 -17.48 4.57
N GLY A 114 -17.48 -16.82 3.84
CA GLY A 114 -18.77 -16.34 4.36
C GLY A 114 -19.62 -15.65 3.33
N GLU A 115 -20.77 -15.14 3.75
CA GLU A 115 -21.64 -14.33 2.92
C GLU A 115 -21.02 -12.93 2.74
N ILE A 116 -20.87 -12.50 1.49
CA ILE A 116 -20.25 -11.22 1.16
C ILE A 116 -21.18 -10.40 0.29
N ASP A 117 -21.65 -9.30 0.87
CA ASP A 117 -22.33 -8.25 0.14
C ASP A 117 -21.28 -7.27 -0.43
N GLU A 118 -21.54 -6.77 -1.64
CA GLU A 118 -20.63 -5.86 -2.34
C GLU A 118 -21.40 -4.66 -2.85
N ILE A 119 -20.99 -3.47 -2.46
CA ILE A 119 -21.56 -2.20 -2.93
C ILE A 119 -20.51 -1.48 -3.77
N THR A 120 -20.80 -1.22 -5.03
CA THR A 120 -19.99 -0.38 -5.89
C THR A 120 -20.13 1.07 -5.48
N ILE A 121 -19.02 1.69 -5.05
CA ILE A 121 -18.95 3.09 -4.58
C ILE A 121 -18.25 4.01 -5.58
N VAL A 122 -17.99 3.52 -6.79
CA VAL A 122 -17.35 4.27 -7.87
C VAL A 122 -18.32 4.42 -9.03
N GLU A 123 -18.38 5.62 -9.59
CA GLU A 123 -19.10 5.92 -10.83
C GLU A 123 -18.09 6.21 -11.95
N ASN A 124 -18.31 5.59 -13.11
CA ASN A 124 -17.54 5.82 -14.31
C ASN A 124 -18.38 6.61 -15.31
N GLY A 125 -18.19 7.93 -15.33
CA GLY A 125 -18.76 8.85 -16.33
C GLY A 125 -17.65 9.50 -17.14
N ASP A 126 -17.75 10.80 -17.39
CA ASP A 126 -16.64 11.58 -17.97
C ASP A 126 -15.38 11.51 -17.12
N LYS A 127 -15.56 11.40 -15.81
CA LYS A 127 -14.52 11.15 -14.82
C LYS A 127 -14.97 10.08 -13.83
N THR A 128 -14.03 9.21 -13.45
CA THR A 128 -14.22 8.23 -12.37
C THR A 128 -14.20 8.97 -11.03
N ARG A 129 -15.23 8.76 -10.21
CA ARG A 129 -15.37 9.39 -8.88
C ARG A 129 -15.98 8.46 -7.85
N ILE A 130 -15.75 8.76 -6.58
CA ILE A 130 -16.42 8.10 -5.46
C ILE A 130 -17.78 8.77 -5.20
N THR A 131 -18.81 7.95 -5.02
CA THR A 131 -20.19 8.43 -4.94
C THR A 131 -20.74 8.46 -3.52
N GLN A 132 -20.30 7.53 -2.65
CA GLN A 132 -20.85 7.37 -1.30
C GLN A 132 -19.78 6.88 -0.33
N LEU A 133 -19.81 7.41 0.89
CA LEU A 133 -18.93 6.99 2.01
C LEU A 133 -19.69 6.90 3.36
N ASP A 134 -21.02 7.01 3.38
CA ASP A 134 -21.82 6.83 4.60
C ASP A 134 -22.66 5.55 4.49
N PHE A 135 -22.38 4.58 5.34
CA PHE A 135 -22.99 3.27 5.43
C PHE A 135 -23.47 2.97 6.85
N SER A 136 -23.60 3.99 7.69
CA SER A 136 -23.96 3.84 9.10
C SER A 136 -25.25 3.06 9.31
N ASP A 137 -26.23 3.24 8.43
CA ASP A 137 -27.56 2.64 8.55
C ASP A 137 -27.58 1.12 8.30
N ILE A 138 -26.59 0.60 7.54
CA ILE A 138 -26.57 -0.81 7.12
C ILE A 138 -25.39 -1.59 7.71
N ALA A 139 -24.33 -0.89 8.13
CA ALA A 139 -23.07 -1.53 8.53
C ALA A 139 -23.21 -2.45 9.75
N GLU A 140 -24.13 -2.16 10.66
CA GLU A 140 -24.40 -3.00 11.83
C GLU A 140 -24.91 -4.42 11.51
N GLN A 141 -25.36 -4.66 10.28
CA GLN A 141 -25.78 -5.99 9.82
C GLN A 141 -24.59 -6.91 9.54
N TYR A 142 -23.37 -6.37 9.46
CA TYR A 142 -22.16 -7.08 9.05
C TYR A 142 -21.16 -7.24 10.20
N ASP A 143 -20.40 -8.32 10.18
CA ASP A 143 -19.30 -8.52 11.14
C ASP A 143 -18.17 -7.49 10.91
N TYR A 144 -17.98 -7.06 9.66
CA TYR A 144 -17.08 -5.95 9.30
C TYR A 144 -17.44 -5.32 7.95
N VAL A 145 -16.94 -4.12 7.74
CA VAL A 145 -16.96 -3.43 6.44
C VAL A 145 -15.54 -3.31 5.93
N HIS A 146 -15.28 -3.73 4.70
CA HIS A 146 -13.96 -3.68 4.06
C HIS A 146 -13.92 -2.65 2.94
N TYR A 147 -12.81 -1.89 2.83
CA TYR A 147 -12.56 -1.03 1.69
C TYR A 147 -11.07 -0.95 1.33
N CYS A 148 -10.78 -0.47 0.12
CA CYS A 148 -9.45 -0.19 -0.36
C CYS A 148 -9.33 1.33 -0.58
N PRO A 149 -8.64 2.08 0.32
CA PRO A 149 -8.57 3.53 0.22
C PRO A 149 -7.77 4.04 -0.99
N ASN A 150 -6.94 3.21 -1.61
CA ASN A 150 -6.24 3.58 -2.83
C ASN A 150 -6.17 2.42 -3.83
N GLU A 151 -6.88 2.56 -4.92
CA GLU A 151 -6.89 1.59 -6.02
C GLU A 151 -5.69 1.83 -6.95
N THR A 152 -4.66 1.02 -6.77
CA THR A 152 -3.37 1.13 -7.48
C THR A 152 -3.50 1.11 -9.00
N ILE A 153 -4.53 0.43 -9.54
CA ILE A 153 -4.71 0.23 -10.97
C ILE A 153 -5.39 1.43 -11.62
N SER A 154 -6.50 1.90 -11.03
CA SER A 154 -7.28 3.02 -11.57
C SER A 154 -6.73 4.38 -11.18
N GLY A 155 -5.95 4.46 -10.09
CA GLY A 155 -5.47 5.73 -9.55
C GLY A 155 -6.56 6.50 -8.80
N VAL A 156 -7.59 5.80 -8.31
CA VAL A 156 -8.63 6.37 -7.45
C VAL A 156 -8.19 6.27 -5.99
N GLU A 157 -8.21 7.38 -5.26
CA GLU A 157 -7.94 7.44 -3.81
C GLU A 157 -9.15 7.98 -3.07
N ILE A 158 -9.45 7.37 -1.92
CA ILE A 158 -10.49 7.77 -0.98
C ILE A 158 -9.78 8.39 0.21
N PHE A 159 -9.89 9.72 0.34
CA PHE A 159 -9.21 10.47 1.40
C PHE A 159 -9.96 10.43 2.72
N ASP A 160 -11.28 10.43 2.66
CA ASP A 160 -12.15 10.36 3.83
C ASP A 160 -12.37 8.90 4.27
N ILE A 161 -12.45 8.70 5.58
CA ILE A 161 -12.73 7.38 6.15
C ILE A 161 -14.23 7.11 6.00
N PRO A 162 -14.65 5.96 5.44
CA PRO A 162 -16.06 5.59 5.37
C PRO A 162 -16.73 5.57 6.76
N LYS A 163 -17.93 6.14 6.86
CA LYS A 163 -18.74 6.08 8.07
C LYS A 163 -19.46 4.74 8.12
N VAL A 164 -19.22 3.98 9.17
CA VAL A 164 -19.77 2.63 9.34
C VAL A 164 -20.43 2.43 10.72
N GLY A 165 -20.78 3.53 11.42
CA GLY A 165 -21.31 3.46 12.78
C GLY A 165 -20.34 2.71 13.70
N ASP A 166 -20.88 1.76 14.49
CA ASP A 166 -20.09 0.93 15.42
C ASP A 166 -19.52 -0.35 14.77
N ALA A 167 -19.73 -0.55 13.46
CA ALA A 167 -19.20 -1.71 12.76
C ALA A 167 -17.67 -1.66 12.65
N VAL A 168 -17.04 -2.84 12.57
CA VAL A 168 -15.60 -2.97 12.40
C VAL A 168 -15.21 -2.53 10.98
N LEU A 169 -14.35 -1.51 10.86
CA LEU A 169 -13.81 -1.07 9.58
C LEU A 169 -12.47 -1.75 9.30
N VAL A 170 -12.33 -2.36 8.13
CA VAL A 170 -11.12 -3.03 7.64
C VAL A 170 -10.61 -2.33 6.39
N ALA A 171 -9.31 -2.01 6.34
CA ALA A 171 -8.72 -1.30 5.22
C ALA A 171 -7.50 -2.02 4.61
N ASP A 172 -7.51 -2.22 3.28
CA ASP A 172 -6.31 -2.54 2.50
C ASP A 172 -5.55 -1.25 2.17
N MET A 173 -4.54 -0.94 2.96
CA MET A 173 -3.70 0.24 2.75
C MET A 173 -2.39 -0.09 2.01
N SER A 174 -2.28 -1.20 1.30
CA SER A 174 -1.03 -1.61 0.65
C SER A 174 -0.40 -0.52 -0.19
N SER A 175 -1.18 0.32 -0.86
CA SER A 175 -0.64 1.34 -1.77
C SER A 175 -0.58 2.76 -1.21
N ASN A 176 -1.10 3.00 -0.02
CA ASN A 176 -1.05 4.34 0.61
C ASN A 176 -0.70 4.33 2.12
N ILE A 177 -0.32 3.16 2.68
CA ILE A 177 0.26 3.09 4.03
C ILE A 177 1.51 3.99 4.09
N LEU A 178 1.76 4.65 5.23
CA LEU A 178 2.87 5.59 5.46
C LEU A 178 2.90 6.81 4.51
N SER A 179 1.84 7.09 3.75
CA SER A 179 1.81 8.24 2.85
C SER A 179 1.35 9.54 3.50
N ARG A 180 0.60 9.43 4.59
CA ARG A 180 0.05 10.53 5.38
C ARG A 180 -0.37 10.04 6.76
N GLN A 181 -0.60 10.97 7.69
CA GLN A 181 -1.18 10.66 9.00
C GLN A 181 -2.65 10.23 8.84
N ILE A 182 -3.04 9.20 9.60
CA ILE A 182 -4.41 8.70 9.72
C ILE A 182 -4.71 8.39 11.19
N ASP A 183 -5.97 8.49 11.57
CA ASP A 183 -6.43 8.08 12.90
C ASP A 183 -6.67 6.57 12.94
N ILE A 184 -5.71 5.82 13.49
CA ILE A 184 -5.77 4.35 13.61
C ILE A 184 -7.00 3.91 14.41
N SER A 185 -7.48 4.70 15.37
CA SER A 185 -8.62 4.35 16.23
C SER A 185 -9.94 4.18 15.48
N LYS A 186 -10.03 4.68 14.24
CA LYS A 186 -11.21 4.52 13.36
C LYS A 186 -11.30 3.14 12.71
N PHE A 187 -10.26 2.32 12.83
CA PHE A 187 -10.18 1.03 12.16
C PHE A 187 -10.18 -0.11 13.16
N GLY A 188 -10.85 -1.19 12.84
CA GLY A 188 -10.64 -2.46 13.54
C GLY A 188 -9.38 -3.16 13.02
N VAL A 189 -9.14 -3.11 11.69
CA VAL A 189 -7.97 -3.71 11.07
C VAL A 189 -7.47 -2.83 9.91
N ILE A 190 -6.17 -2.62 9.86
CA ILE A 190 -5.45 -2.12 8.69
C ILE A 190 -4.45 -3.19 8.27
N TYR A 191 -4.36 -3.47 6.97
CA TYR A 191 -3.29 -4.33 6.47
C TYR A 191 -2.63 -3.73 5.23
N ALA A 192 -1.37 -4.13 4.99
CA ALA A 192 -0.59 -3.63 3.86
C ALA A 192 0.52 -4.60 3.45
N GLY A 193 0.60 -4.93 2.17
CA GLY A 193 1.79 -5.56 1.60
C GLY A 193 2.97 -4.58 1.56
N ALA A 194 4.16 -5.01 1.98
CA ALA A 194 5.30 -4.11 2.17
C ALA A 194 5.88 -3.55 0.87
N GLN A 195 5.73 -4.24 -0.26
CA GLN A 195 6.42 -3.99 -1.53
C GLN A 195 6.14 -2.63 -2.20
N LYS A 196 5.40 -1.74 -1.57
CA LYS A 196 5.05 -0.41 -2.07
C LYS A 196 5.72 0.69 -1.25
N ASN A 197 5.21 0.99 -0.06
CA ASN A 197 5.73 2.07 0.80
C ASN A 197 6.53 1.60 2.03
N LEU A 198 6.32 0.35 2.48
CA LEU A 198 6.94 -0.16 3.71
C LEU A 198 8.37 -0.68 3.50
N GLY A 199 8.67 -1.22 2.31
CA GLY A 199 9.94 -1.86 2.02
C GLY A 199 9.87 -2.83 0.84
N PRO A 200 10.65 -3.93 0.84
CA PRO A 200 10.59 -4.95 -0.21
C PRO A 200 9.39 -5.89 -0.01
N ALA A 201 9.15 -6.73 -1.03
CA ALA A 201 8.22 -7.85 -0.89
C ALA A 201 8.68 -8.82 0.21
N GLY A 202 7.71 -9.49 0.86
CA GLY A 202 7.95 -10.53 1.88
C GLY A 202 7.21 -10.27 3.18
N ILE A 203 7.15 -9.04 3.65
CA ILE A 203 6.37 -8.63 4.84
C ILE A 203 4.96 -8.20 4.45
N THR A 204 4.03 -8.55 5.31
CA THR A 204 2.65 -8.03 5.31
C THR A 204 2.36 -7.46 6.69
N LEU A 205 2.20 -6.14 6.76
CA LEU A 205 1.80 -5.47 7.99
C LEU A 205 0.32 -5.71 8.26
N VAL A 206 -0.03 -6.02 9.51
CA VAL A 206 -1.40 -6.00 10.03
C VAL A 206 -1.40 -5.23 11.35
N ILE A 207 -2.23 -4.19 11.43
CA ILE A 207 -2.54 -3.45 12.66
C ILE A 207 -3.97 -3.81 13.02
N ILE A 208 -4.18 -4.47 14.14
CA ILE A 208 -5.48 -5.02 14.53
C ILE A 208 -5.81 -4.69 15.98
N ARG A 209 -7.05 -4.30 16.24
CA ARG A 209 -7.56 -4.04 17.59
C ARG A 209 -7.64 -5.34 18.41
N ASP A 210 -7.22 -5.31 19.66
CA ASP A 210 -7.08 -6.49 20.54
C ASP A 210 -8.36 -7.31 20.68
N ASP A 211 -9.51 -6.64 20.77
CA ASP A 211 -10.82 -7.29 20.92
C ASP A 211 -11.26 -8.12 19.71
N LEU A 212 -10.60 -7.94 18.57
CA LEU A 212 -10.86 -8.68 17.33
C LEU A 212 -10.01 -9.95 17.18
N ILE A 213 -9.06 -10.17 18.10
CA ILE A 213 -8.18 -11.34 18.09
C ILE A 213 -8.78 -12.47 18.92
N GLY A 214 -8.70 -13.70 18.40
CA GLY A 214 -9.21 -14.90 19.11
C GLY A 214 -10.57 -15.39 18.62
N HIS A 215 -11.10 -14.79 17.56
CA HIS A 215 -12.38 -15.15 16.96
C HIS A 215 -12.26 -15.96 15.66
N ALA A 216 -11.04 -16.42 15.34
CA ALA A 216 -10.81 -17.19 14.12
C ALA A 216 -11.68 -18.46 14.07
N ARG A 217 -12.15 -18.80 12.88
CA ARG A 217 -12.86 -20.07 12.62
C ARG A 217 -11.99 -21.26 13.05
N LYS A 218 -12.63 -22.36 13.46
CA LYS A 218 -11.90 -23.57 13.94
C LYS A 218 -11.00 -24.20 12.87
N ASP A 219 -11.33 -24.03 11.60
CA ASP A 219 -10.59 -24.55 10.44
C ASP A 219 -9.54 -23.56 9.89
N THR A 220 -9.33 -22.42 10.58
CA THR A 220 -8.31 -21.45 10.20
C THR A 220 -6.92 -22.04 10.40
N PRO A 221 -6.09 -22.18 9.34
CA PRO A 221 -4.70 -22.59 9.50
C PRO A 221 -3.94 -21.67 10.44
N SER A 222 -3.03 -22.24 11.24
CA SER A 222 -2.27 -21.50 12.26
C SER A 222 -1.54 -20.28 11.69
N ILE A 223 -1.04 -20.37 10.45
CA ILE A 223 -0.34 -19.28 9.76
C ILE A 223 -1.24 -18.06 9.50
N TRP A 224 -2.56 -18.25 9.40
CA TRP A 224 -3.56 -17.19 9.17
C TRP A 224 -4.35 -16.82 10.43
N ASN A 225 -4.10 -17.48 11.56
CA ASN A 225 -4.77 -17.21 12.83
C ASN A 225 -4.04 -16.09 13.59
N TYR A 226 -4.70 -14.93 13.74
CA TYR A 226 -4.08 -13.76 14.36
C TYR A 226 -3.73 -13.97 15.84
N ALA A 227 -4.48 -14.81 16.57
CA ALA A 227 -4.11 -15.13 17.96
C ALA A 227 -2.81 -15.92 18.02
N VAL A 228 -2.65 -16.92 17.15
CA VAL A 228 -1.42 -17.71 17.07
C VAL A 228 -0.22 -16.86 16.65
N GLN A 229 -0.43 -15.95 15.69
CA GLN A 229 0.62 -15.02 15.26
C GLN A 229 1.01 -14.01 16.33
N ARG A 230 0.03 -13.45 17.06
CA ARG A 230 0.28 -12.56 18.20
C ARG A 230 1.11 -13.25 19.27
N ASP A 231 0.71 -14.46 19.66
CA ASP A 231 1.36 -15.23 20.74
C ASP A 231 2.77 -15.70 20.38
N ALA A 232 3.10 -15.67 19.08
CA ALA A 232 4.42 -16.00 18.54
C ALA A 232 5.22 -14.77 18.06
N ASP A 233 4.82 -13.54 18.41
CA ASP A 233 5.46 -12.30 17.97
C ASP A 233 5.65 -12.25 16.44
N SER A 234 4.63 -12.70 15.69
CA SER A 234 4.63 -12.86 14.22
C SER A 234 5.63 -13.89 13.68
N MET A 235 6.22 -14.71 14.54
CA MET A 235 7.26 -15.67 14.18
C MET A 235 6.85 -17.12 14.51
N ILE A 236 5.65 -17.52 14.10
CA ILE A 236 5.26 -18.94 14.15
C ILE A 236 6.21 -19.82 13.32
N ASN A 237 6.76 -19.27 12.27
CA ASN A 237 7.83 -19.80 11.43
C ASN A 237 8.91 -18.75 11.20
N THR A 238 10.02 -19.11 10.60
CA THR A 238 11.10 -18.18 10.25
C THR A 238 10.57 -17.08 9.34
N PRO A 239 10.64 -15.80 9.75
CA PRO A 239 10.17 -14.68 8.92
C PRO A 239 11.18 -14.34 7.83
N PRO A 240 10.81 -13.53 6.82
CA PRO A 240 11.74 -12.98 5.86
C PRO A 240 12.61 -11.89 6.51
N THR A 241 13.67 -12.31 7.20
CA THR A 241 14.49 -11.47 8.09
C THR A 241 15.04 -10.23 7.39
N PHE A 242 15.56 -10.37 6.17
CA PHE A 242 16.08 -9.24 5.39
C PHE A 242 14.99 -8.24 5.00
N ALA A 243 13.80 -8.72 4.64
CA ALA A 243 12.69 -7.83 4.33
C ALA A 243 12.22 -7.06 5.56
N TRP A 244 12.18 -7.70 6.74
CA TRP A 244 11.82 -7.03 7.99
C TRP A 244 12.88 -5.99 8.39
N TYR A 245 14.16 -6.34 8.26
CA TYR A 245 15.25 -5.39 8.45
C TYR A 245 15.11 -4.15 7.56
N LEU A 246 14.84 -4.31 6.25
CA LEU A 246 14.63 -3.19 5.35
C LEU A 246 13.39 -2.34 5.73
N CYS A 247 12.29 -2.96 6.15
CA CYS A 247 11.15 -2.22 6.69
C CYS A 247 11.54 -1.38 7.92
N SER A 248 12.35 -1.93 8.83
CA SER A 248 12.84 -1.19 10.00
C SER A 248 13.68 0.03 9.62
N LEU A 249 14.50 -0.08 8.58
CA LEU A 249 15.28 1.04 8.06
C LEU A 249 14.37 2.11 7.42
N VAL A 250 13.30 1.70 6.73
CA VAL A 250 12.31 2.64 6.18
C VAL A 250 11.62 3.42 7.31
N PHE A 251 11.22 2.76 8.40
CA PHE A 251 10.59 3.44 9.53
C PHE A 251 11.54 4.47 10.17
N LYS A 252 12.78 4.09 10.42
CA LYS A 252 13.82 5.01 10.93
C LYS A 252 14.06 6.18 9.99
N HIS A 253 14.11 5.93 8.68
CA HIS A 253 14.29 6.98 7.68
C HIS A 253 13.11 7.96 7.70
N ILE A 254 11.86 7.49 7.72
CA ILE A 254 10.67 8.36 7.80
C ILE A 254 10.71 9.25 9.05
N GLN A 255 11.07 8.69 10.21
CA GLN A 255 11.22 9.48 11.43
C GLN A 255 12.33 10.53 11.30
N SER A 256 13.49 10.16 10.73
CA SER A 256 14.65 11.05 10.61
C SER A 256 14.40 12.25 9.71
N ILE A 257 13.53 12.13 8.72
CA ILE A 257 13.18 13.22 7.79
C ILE A 257 12.00 14.07 8.25
N GLY A 258 11.46 13.83 9.46
CA GLY A 258 10.39 14.62 10.07
C GLY A 258 9.00 13.97 10.03
N GLY A 259 8.92 12.65 9.84
CA GLY A 259 7.68 11.87 9.97
C GLY A 259 6.70 12.01 8.81
N LEU A 260 5.45 11.60 9.07
CA LEU A 260 4.42 11.54 8.02
C LEU A 260 3.96 12.90 7.52
N ASP A 261 4.08 13.97 8.29
CA ASP A 261 3.72 15.31 7.84
C ASP A 261 4.64 15.78 6.69
N ILE A 262 5.94 15.46 6.78
CA ILE A 262 6.88 15.77 5.70
C ILE A 262 6.65 14.86 4.51
N ILE A 263 6.41 13.58 4.73
CA ILE A 263 6.06 12.62 3.68
C ILE A 263 4.82 13.08 2.92
N ALA A 264 3.75 13.45 3.63
CA ALA A 264 2.50 13.91 3.02
C ALA A 264 2.71 15.16 2.15
N LYS A 265 3.48 16.14 2.64
CA LYS A 265 3.83 17.34 1.87
C LYS A 265 4.59 17.00 0.59
N ARG A 266 5.59 16.12 0.68
CA ARG A 266 6.37 15.64 -0.49
C ARG A 266 5.49 14.91 -1.49
N ASN A 267 4.62 14.01 -1.03
CA ASN A 267 3.69 13.28 -1.88
C ASN A 267 2.69 14.19 -2.58
N THR A 268 2.11 15.15 -1.86
CA THR A 268 1.22 16.16 -2.43
C THR A 268 1.92 16.99 -3.51
N LEU A 269 3.13 17.47 -3.24
CA LEU A 269 3.91 18.24 -4.21
C LEU A 269 4.18 17.43 -5.48
N LYS A 270 4.65 16.18 -5.36
CA LYS A 270 4.90 15.28 -6.50
C LYS A 270 3.64 15.06 -7.34
N ALA A 271 2.54 14.72 -6.68
CA ALA A 271 1.27 14.44 -7.34
C ALA A 271 0.74 15.69 -8.05
N GLN A 272 0.69 16.84 -7.38
CA GLN A 272 0.24 18.10 -7.97
C GLN A 272 1.10 18.52 -9.17
N THR A 273 2.42 18.39 -9.07
CA THR A 273 3.35 18.72 -10.14
C THR A 273 3.05 17.90 -11.40
N LEU A 274 2.83 16.58 -11.25
CA LEU A 274 2.52 15.71 -12.38
C LEU A 274 1.11 15.96 -12.94
N TYR A 275 0.09 16.06 -12.07
CA TYR A 275 -1.28 16.32 -12.49
C TYR A 275 -1.44 17.68 -13.16
N ASN A 276 -0.77 18.73 -12.68
CA ASN A 276 -0.82 20.05 -13.31
C ASN A 276 -0.30 20.01 -14.76
N TYR A 277 0.77 19.24 -14.99
CA TYR A 277 1.25 19.05 -16.35
C TYR A 277 0.25 18.26 -17.20
N ILE A 278 -0.25 17.12 -16.71
CA ILE A 278 -1.25 16.31 -17.43
C ILE A 278 -2.49 17.14 -17.79
N ASP A 279 -3.01 17.94 -16.85
CA ASP A 279 -4.20 18.77 -17.04
C ASP A 279 -3.98 19.92 -18.04
N SER A 280 -2.73 20.39 -18.23
CA SER A 280 -2.37 21.43 -19.19
C SER A 280 -1.98 20.89 -20.58
N SER A 281 -1.74 19.59 -20.69
CA SER A 281 -1.33 18.93 -21.94
C SER A 281 -2.51 18.81 -22.93
N LYS A 282 -2.19 18.84 -24.20
CA LYS A 282 -3.14 18.54 -25.28
C LYS A 282 -3.13 17.03 -25.63
N LEU A 283 -2.04 16.34 -25.31
CA LEU A 283 -1.85 14.93 -25.61
C LEU A 283 -2.32 14.02 -24.49
N TYR A 284 -2.01 14.37 -23.23
CA TYR A 284 -2.28 13.48 -22.09
C TYR A 284 -3.57 13.86 -21.38
N ARG A 285 -4.26 12.85 -20.86
CA ARG A 285 -5.43 13.05 -20.00
C ARG A 285 -5.48 12.05 -18.85
N ASN A 286 -5.92 12.48 -17.69
CA ASN A 286 -6.30 11.65 -16.57
C ASN A 286 -7.83 11.53 -16.51
N VAL A 287 -8.32 10.32 -16.22
CA VAL A 287 -9.77 10.02 -16.23
C VAL A 287 -10.40 10.04 -14.83
N VAL A 288 -9.62 10.30 -13.78
CA VAL A 288 -10.10 10.35 -12.38
C VAL A 288 -10.51 11.77 -12.04
N ALA A 289 -11.62 11.94 -11.32
CA ALA A 289 -12.07 13.23 -10.78
C ALA A 289 -11.03 13.81 -9.82
N LYS A 290 -10.83 15.13 -9.82
CA LYS A 290 -9.72 15.77 -9.10
C LYS A 290 -9.70 15.43 -7.61
N GLU A 291 -10.86 15.36 -6.99
CA GLU A 291 -11.07 15.03 -5.59
C GLU A 291 -10.68 13.58 -5.21
N ASN A 292 -10.61 12.69 -6.21
CA ASN A 292 -10.30 11.28 -6.02
C ASN A 292 -8.96 10.85 -6.66
N ARG A 293 -8.14 11.80 -7.10
CA ARG A 293 -6.85 11.50 -7.72
C ARG A 293 -5.85 10.99 -6.70
N SER A 294 -5.29 9.82 -6.97
CA SER A 294 -4.28 9.22 -6.09
C SER A 294 -3.01 10.07 -6.01
N THR A 295 -2.51 10.23 -4.79
CA THR A 295 -1.18 10.81 -4.54
C THR A 295 -0.04 9.81 -4.72
N MET A 296 -0.39 8.51 -4.91
CA MET A 296 0.56 7.41 -5.04
C MET A 296 0.64 6.84 -6.46
N ASN A 297 -0.49 6.79 -7.19
CA ASN A 297 -0.58 6.12 -8.49
C ASN A 297 -1.26 7.04 -9.51
N VAL A 298 -0.47 7.76 -10.27
CA VAL A 298 -0.97 8.68 -11.30
C VAL A 298 -1.14 7.95 -12.62
N THR A 299 -2.38 7.76 -13.04
CA THR A 299 -2.71 7.14 -14.34
C THR A 299 -2.90 8.22 -15.41
N PHE A 300 -2.50 7.95 -16.65
CA PHE A 300 -2.76 8.84 -17.77
C PHE A 300 -2.73 8.07 -19.10
N ILE A 301 -3.40 8.63 -20.09
CA ILE A 301 -3.52 8.06 -21.45
C ILE A 301 -3.33 9.15 -22.49
N THR A 302 -2.91 8.78 -23.70
CA THR A 302 -2.95 9.65 -24.87
C THR A 302 -4.27 9.52 -25.64
N GLY A 303 -5.01 8.43 -25.42
CA GLY A 303 -6.20 8.08 -26.20
C GLY A 303 -5.89 7.32 -27.49
N ASN A 304 -4.62 7.02 -27.74
CA ASN A 304 -4.14 6.19 -28.84
C ASN A 304 -3.21 5.10 -28.28
N ALA A 305 -3.59 3.84 -28.46
CA ALA A 305 -2.85 2.70 -27.90
C ALA A 305 -1.44 2.53 -28.49
N GLU A 306 -1.23 2.92 -29.75
CA GLU A 306 0.10 2.87 -30.38
C GLU A 306 1.02 3.93 -29.81
N LEU A 307 0.51 5.16 -29.56
CA LEU A 307 1.26 6.20 -28.86
C LEU A 307 1.55 5.82 -27.41
N ASP A 308 0.62 5.21 -26.71
CA ASP A 308 0.85 4.71 -25.34
C ASP A 308 1.97 3.67 -25.33
N ALA A 309 2.00 2.74 -26.29
CA ALA A 309 3.05 1.74 -26.41
C ALA A 309 4.42 2.38 -26.78
N LYS A 310 4.44 3.34 -27.69
CA LYS A 310 5.62 4.12 -28.09
C LYS A 310 6.18 4.89 -26.87
N PHE A 311 5.30 5.58 -26.13
CA PHE A 311 5.68 6.29 -24.91
C PHE A 311 6.40 5.36 -23.90
N VAL A 312 5.82 4.18 -23.64
CA VAL A 312 6.41 3.20 -22.71
C VAL A 312 7.79 2.73 -23.18
N ALA A 313 7.96 2.46 -24.46
CA ALA A 313 9.25 2.01 -25.01
C ALA A 313 10.33 3.10 -24.88
N GLU A 314 10.01 4.32 -25.31
CA GLU A 314 10.95 5.45 -25.30
C GLU A 314 11.27 5.93 -23.88
N SER A 315 10.28 5.98 -22.99
CA SER A 315 10.51 6.34 -21.58
C SER A 315 11.44 5.34 -20.88
N THR A 316 11.27 4.04 -21.16
CA THR A 316 12.16 2.99 -20.65
C THR A 316 13.59 3.20 -21.14
N ALA A 317 13.79 3.51 -22.42
CA ALA A 317 15.11 3.82 -22.98
C ALA A 317 15.72 5.09 -22.37
N ALA A 318 14.89 6.04 -21.92
CA ALA A 318 15.32 7.26 -21.24
C ALA A 318 15.60 7.07 -19.73
N GLY A 319 15.52 5.84 -19.19
CA GLY A 319 15.77 5.55 -17.78
C GLY A 319 14.55 5.75 -16.85
N LEU A 320 13.34 5.94 -17.43
CA LEU A 320 12.08 6.04 -16.70
C LEU A 320 11.38 4.69 -16.76
N GLN A 321 11.60 3.86 -15.74
CA GLN A 321 11.21 2.46 -15.76
C GLN A 321 9.76 2.22 -15.32
N ALA A 322 9.13 1.18 -15.90
CA ALA A 322 7.86 0.59 -15.45
C ALA A 322 6.63 1.53 -15.53
N LEU A 323 6.58 2.43 -16.51
CA LEU A 323 5.45 3.35 -16.73
C LEU A 323 4.23 2.71 -17.42
N LYS A 324 4.33 1.47 -17.91
CA LYS A 324 3.21 0.78 -18.56
C LYS A 324 2.03 0.63 -17.59
N GLY A 325 0.85 1.06 -18.01
CA GLY A 325 -0.40 0.86 -17.28
C GLY A 325 -0.78 -0.61 -17.13
N HIS A 326 -1.73 -0.88 -16.25
CA HIS A 326 -2.20 -2.25 -16.05
C HIS A 326 -3.00 -2.73 -17.27
N LYS A 327 -2.87 -4.03 -17.60
CA LYS A 327 -3.54 -4.65 -18.76
C LYS A 327 -5.07 -4.43 -18.85
N VAL A 328 -5.72 -4.17 -17.71
CA VAL A 328 -7.17 -3.94 -17.63
C VAL A 328 -7.55 -2.55 -18.14
N LEU A 329 -6.72 -1.52 -17.87
CA LEU A 329 -7.05 -0.13 -18.20
C LEU A 329 -6.19 0.42 -19.35
N GLY A 330 -5.07 -0.21 -19.68
CA GLY A 330 -4.13 0.30 -20.67
C GLY A 330 -3.40 1.56 -20.21
N GLY A 331 -2.93 2.36 -21.16
CA GLY A 331 -2.27 3.64 -20.93
C GLY A 331 -0.97 3.54 -20.14
N MET A 332 -0.68 4.59 -19.41
CA MET A 332 0.49 4.73 -18.54
C MET A 332 0.07 4.89 -17.08
N ARG A 333 0.97 4.46 -16.16
CA ARG A 333 0.82 4.69 -14.73
C ARG A 333 2.17 5.01 -14.12
N ALA A 334 2.30 6.21 -13.58
CA ALA A 334 3.42 6.61 -12.76
C ALA A 334 3.11 6.35 -11.28
N SER A 335 3.71 5.32 -10.69
CA SER A 335 3.61 5.09 -9.25
C SER A 335 4.72 5.88 -8.57
N ILE A 336 4.31 6.92 -7.83
CA ILE A 336 5.20 7.93 -7.23
C ILE A 336 5.19 7.82 -5.70
N TYR A 337 5.30 6.59 -5.19
CA TYR A 337 5.31 6.29 -3.77
C TYR A 337 6.30 7.15 -2.96
N ASN A 338 6.32 6.97 -1.66
CA ASN A 338 7.11 7.80 -0.74
C ASN A 338 8.58 7.98 -1.16
N ALA A 339 9.21 6.90 -1.63
CA ALA A 339 10.63 6.90 -2.00
C ALA A 339 10.95 7.54 -3.36
N MET A 340 9.94 7.78 -4.22
CA MET A 340 10.16 8.52 -5.47
C MET A 340 10.49 9.97 -5.15
N PRO A 341 11.66 10.48 -5.54
CA PRO A 341 12.01 11.89 -5.33
C PRO A 341 11.28 12.81 -6.33
N LEU A 342 11.21 14.11 -6.03
CA LEU A 342 10.59 15.09 -6.93
C LEU A 342 11.29 15.13 -8.28
N GLU A 343 12.60 14.99 -8.30
CA GLU A 343 13.44 14.97 -9.49
C GLU A 343 13.02 13.85 -10.46
N GLY A 344 12.55 12.72 -9.95
CA GLY A 344 12.02 11.63 -10.79
C GLY A 344 10.73 12.05 -11.50
N VAL A 345 9.84 12.76 -10.80
CA VAL A 345 8.62 13.32 -11.39
C VAL A 345 8.94 14.41 -12.42
N GLU A 346 9.90 15.29 -12.11
CA GLU A 346 10.36 16.34 -13.03
C GLU A 346 11.02 15.75 -14.29
N ALA A 347 11.81 14.67 -14.13
CA ALA A 347 12.40 13.94 -15.25
C ALA A 347 11.32 13.32 -16.16
N LEU A 348 10.26 12.75 -15.56
CA LEU A 348 9.10 12.25 -16.29
C LEU A 348 8.41 13.38 -17.06
N ILE A 349 8.13 14.51 -16.43
CA ILE A 349 7.48 15.66 -17.07
C ILE A 349 8.34 16.21 -18.21
N LYS A 350 9.66 16.29 -18.04
CA LYS A 350 10.59 16.70 -19.11
C LYS A 350 10.50 15.77 -20.32
N PHE A 351 10.45 14.46 -20.07
CA PHE A 351 10.26 13.46 -21.12
C PHE A 351 8.89 13.62 -21.79
N MET A 352 7.81 13.75 -20.98
CA MET A 352 6.45 13.94 -21.50
C MET A 352 6.33 15.17 -22.42
N LYS A 353 6.95 16.31 -22.06
CA LYS A 353 6.98 17.52 -22.89
C LYS A 353 7.65 17.28 -24.23
N LYS A 354 8.80 16.60 -24.23
CA LYS A 354 9.51 16.24 -25.47
C LYS A 354 8.65 15.32 -26.33
N PHE A 355 8.11 14.26 -25.75
CA PHE A 355 7.28 13.29 -26.46
C PHE A 355 6.03 13.94 -27.05
N GLU A 356 5.35 14.84 -26.31
CA GLU A 356 4.21 15.60 -26.79
C GLU A 356 4.58 16.46 -28.02
N ALA A 357 5.69 17.20 -27.97
CA ALA A 357 6.13 18.03 -29.10
C ALA A 357 6.48 17.24 -30.36
N GLU A 358 6.92 15.98 -30.20
CA GLU A 358 7.28 15.10 -31.34
C GLU A 358 6.09 14.30 -31.91
N ASN A 359 4.94 14.28 -31.22
CA ASN A 359 3.79 13.43 -31.57
C ASN A 359 2.43 14.17 -31.55
N SER A 360 2.43 15.51 -31.51
CA SER A 360 1.23 16.37 -31.58
C SER A 360 0.96 16.82 -33.00
#